data_59d63392750ea6703b196442bb4e07c3
#
_entry.id   59d63392750ea6703b196442bb4e07c3
#
_cell.length_a   1.000
_cell.length_b   1.000
_cell.length_c   1.000
_cell.angle_alpha   90.00
_cell.angle_beta   90.00
_cell.angle_gamma   90.00
#
_symmetry.space_group_name_H-M   'P 1'
#
loop_
_entity.id
_entity.type
_entity.pdbx_description
1 polymer ?
#
loop_
_entity_poly.entity_id
_entity_poly.type
_entity_poly.pdbx_seq_one_letter_code
_entity_poly.pdbx_strand_id
1 'polypeptide(L)'
;QRPRIADIRYHGVKKSEREDLEAKLGLVKGSQITPNLIDRAKILIKKHFDEKGFKNAEVTIVERDLADNKDQVDVDVMIDKKEKVKVHKITIDGNTVLSDKKLKRVMKKTNEKNKLVNLFRTKKFIEEKYEEDKQHIIDKYNELGYRDAQIVVDSISPYDDRTVDVYMKIEEGDKYYLRNVTWVGNTIYASDWLNEQLRMKKGDVYNQKLMTERLTGDEDAIGNYYYNKGYVFYNLDPVEVNIDGDSIDLEMRIQEGPQASISKVRINGNDRLYENVVRRELRTKPGDLFSKEALERSYREIAQMGHFNPENIQPDVQPDPTNGTVDINWNLESKANDQVEFSAGWGQTGVIGKLSLKFTNFSMANLFHKSDNYRGFLPQGDGQT
;
A
#
# COMPACT_ATOMS: atom_id res chain seq x y z
N GLN A 1 35.13 7.89 23.45
CA GLN A 1 33.95 8.36 22.64
C GLN A 1 33.87 7.51 21.40
N ARG A 2 32.65 7.18 20.94
CA ARG A 2 32.48 6.45 19.68
C ARG A 2 32.69 7.43 18.52
N PRO A 3 33.36 7.00 17.43
CA PRO A 3 33.63 7.87 16.32
C PRO A 3 32.35 8.29 15.59
N ARG A 4 32.42 9.41 14.89
CA ARG A 4 31.34 9.96 14.06
C ARG A 4 31.63 9.70 12.60
N ILE A 5 30.58 9.53 11.80
CA ILE A 5 30.67 9.31 10.35
C ILE A 5 31.10 10.61 9.66
N ALA A 6 32.26 10.59 9.01
CA ALA A 6 32.78 11.71 8.20
C ALA A 6 32.22 11.66 6.79
N ASP A 7 32.33 10.50 6.13
CA ASP A 7 31.82 10.29 4.78
C ASP A 7 31.26 8.86 4.63
N ILE A 8 30.35 8.68 3.66
CA ILE A 8 29.73 7.39 3.34
C ILE A 8 29.88 7.15 1.85
N ARG A 9 30.49 6.01 1.51
CA ARG A 9 30.72 5.60 0.11
C ARG A 9 30.02 4.29 -0.15
N TYR A 10 29.26 4.25 -1.24
CA TYR A 10 28.54 3.06 -1.67
C TYR A 10 29.22 2.47 -2.91
N HIS A 11 29.52 1.17 -2.87
CA HIS A 11 30.13 0.40 -3.95
C HIS A 11 29.20 -0.69 -4.44
N GLY A 12 29.23 -1.00 -5.75
CA GLY A 12 28.42 -2.07 -6.34
C GLY A 12 26.97 -1.70 -6.68
N VAL A 13 26.59 -0.42 -6.54
CA VAL A 13 25.25 0.08 -6.82
C VAL A 13 25.24 1.23 -7.83
N LYS A 14 24.12 1.41 -8.53
CA LYS A 14 23.88 2.54 -9.42
C LYS A 14 23.51 3.78 -8.61
N LYS A 15 23.63 4.96 -9.24
CA LYS A 15 23.31 6.25 -8.60
C LYS A 15 21.89 6.29 -8.01
N SER A 16 20.88 5.85 -8.77
CA SER A 16 19.49 5.81 -8.30
C SER A 16 19.28 4.85 -7.12
N GLU A 17 19.96 3.70 -7.12
CA GLU A 17 19.90 2.74 -6.01
C GLU A 17 20.57 3.29 -4.75
N ARG A 18 21.65 4.08 -4.92
CA ARG A 18 22.32 4.77 -3.84
C ARG A 18 21.39 5.80 -3.19
N GLU A 19 20.73 6.63 -3.98
CA GLU A 19 19.76 7.63 -3.50
C GLU A 19 18.62 6.98 -2.71
N ASP A 20 18.08 5.86 -3.21
CA ASP A 20 17.06 5.06 -2.51
C ASP A 20 17.57 4.54 -1.15
N LEU A 21 18.82 4.07 -1.09
CA LEU A 21 19.43 3.54 0.14
C LEU A 21 19.72 4.66 1.14
N GLU A 22 20.27 5.78 0.71
CA GLU A 22 20.55 6.94 1.56
C GLU A 22 19.29 7.42 2.29
N ALA A 23 18.15 7.42 1.61
CA ALA A 23 16.85 7.80 2.21
C ALA A 23 16.36 6.81 3.29
N LYS A 24 16.72 5.51 3.16
CA LYS A 24 16.19 4.44 4.02
C LYS A 24 17.09 4.05 5.20
N LEU A 25 18.41 4.21 5.06
CA LEU A 25 19.37 3.60 6.00
C LEU A 25 19.57 4.39 7.29
N GLY A 26 19.28 5.69 7.30
CA GLY A 26 19.56 6.56 8.45
C GLY A 26 21.06 6.71 8.76
N LEU A 27 21.94 6.30 7.84
CA LEU A 27 23.37 6.60 7.89
C LEU A 27 23.55 8.06 7.47
N VAL A 28 23.87 8.93 8.41
CA VAL A 28 24.00 10.36 8.15
C VAL A 28 25.39 10.83 8.59
N LYS A 29 26.02 11.67 7.78
CA LYS A 29 27.29 12.33 8.16
C LYS A 29 27.11 13.06 9.50
N GLY A 30 28.08 12.90 10.38
CA GLY A 30 28.07 13.49 11.73
C GLY A 30 27.37 12.63 12.80
N SER A 31 26.63 11.59 12.43
CA SER A 31 26.05 10.67 13.41
C SER A 31 27.10 9.73 14.02
N GLN A 32 26.86 9.28 15.25
CA GLN A 32 27.74 8.29 15.90
C GLN A 32 27.55 6.92 15.25
N ILE A 33 28.67 6.25 14.94
CA ILE A 33 28.63 4.89 14.45
C ILE A 33 28.52 3.92 15.63
N THR A 34 27.61 2.97 15.51
CA THR A 34 27.38 1.93 16.50
C THR A 34 27.22 0.57 15.81
N PRO A 35 27.61 -0.55 16.44
CA PRO A 35 27.39 -1.88 15.89
C PRO A 35 25.93 -2.11 15.48
N ASN A 36 24.99 -1.68 16.31
CA ASN A 36 23.56 -1.78 16.03
C ASN A 36 23.15 -1.00 14.76
N LEU A 37 23.70 0.21 14.54
CA LEU A 37 23.45 1.00 13.33
C LEU A 37 23.97 0.29 12.08
N ILE A 38 25.17 -0.34 12.16
CA ILE A 38 25.78 -1.11 11.08
C ILE A 38 24.93 -2.36 10.77
N ASP A 39 24.55 -3.13 11.79
CA ASP A 39 23.76 -4.35 11.60
C ASP A 39 22.37 -4.03 11.03
N ARG A 40 21.73 -3.00 11.53
CA ARG A 40 20.46 -2.49 10.97
C ARG A 40 20.61 -2.06 9.51
N ALA A 41 21.66 -1.35 9.18
CA ALA A 41 21.94 -0.94 7.80
C ALA A 41 22.15 -2.15 6.89
N LYS A 42 22.92 -3.18 7.32
CA LYS A 42 23.10 -4.42 6.56
C LYS A 42 21.76 -5.12 6.31
N ILE A 43 20.91 -5.23 7.33
CA ILE A 43 19.59 -5.87 7.21
C ILE A 43 18.71 -5.10 6.22
N LEU A 44 18.65 -3.76 6.31
CA LEU A 44 17.84 -2.93 5.42
C LEU A 44 18.33 -2.99 3.97
N ILE A 45 19.66 -3.00 3.75
CA ILE A 45 20.22 -3.14 2.40
C ILE A 45 19.88 -4.52 1.81
N LYS A 46 20.07 -5.59 2.58
CA LYS A 46 19.71 -6.94 2.13
C LYS A 46 18.22 -7.02 1.78
N LYS A 47 17.33 -6.52 2.64
CA LYS A 47 15.89 -6.47 2.40
C LYS A 47 15.56 -5.70 1.11
N HIS A 48 16.16 -4.52 0.92
CA HIS A 48 15.97 -3.71 -0.29
C HIS A 48 16.33 -4.45 -1.58
N PHE A 49 17.42 -5.23 -1.57
CA PHE A 49 17.82 -6.01 -2.75
C PHE A 49 17.04 -7.30 -2.91
N ASP A 50 16.59 -7.93 -1.83
CA ASP A 50 15.67 -9.07 -1.88
C ASP A 50 14.33 -8.68 -2.54
N GLU A 51 13.74 -7.56 -2.16
CA GLU A 51 12.53 -6.97 -2.79
C GLU A 51 12.72 -6.73 -4.31
N LYS A 52 13.97 -6.53 -4.75
CA LYS A 52 14.34 -6.42 -6.18
C LYS A 52 14.69 -7.77 -6.85
N GLY A 53 14.65 -8.88 -6.09
CA GLY A 53 14.91 -10.24 -6.54
C GLY A 53 16.37 -10.69 -6.44
N PHE A 54 17.22 -9.96 -5.71
CA PHE A 54 18.62 -10.31 -5.45
C PHE A 54 18.78 -10.99 -4.07
N LYS A 55 18.15 -12.15 -3.90
CA LYS A 55 18.11 -12.89 -2.61
C LYS A 55 19.49 -13.18 -2.03
N ASN A 56 20.48 -13.39 -2.86
CA ASN A 56 21.84 -13.75 -2.46
C ASN A 56 22.79 -12.54 -2.33
N ALA A 57 22.24 -11.31 -2.20
CA ALA A 57 23.05 -10.12 -2.04
C ALA A 57 23.90 -10.17 -0.76
N GLU A 58 25.19 -9.90 -0.91
CA GLU A 58 26.15 -9.80 0.18
C GLU A 58 26.45 -8.33 0.47
N VAL A 59 26.45 -7.96 1.75
CA VAL A 59 26.69 -6.60 2.21
C VAL A 59 27.78 -6.59 3.27
N THR A 60 28.84 -5.84 2.99
CA THR A 60 29.95 -5.62 3.92
C THR A 60 30.06 -4.12 4.18
N ILE A 61 30.07 -3.72 5.44
CA ILE A 61 30.28 -2.33 5.85
C ILE A 61 31.60 -2.28 6.59
N VAL A 62 32.52 -1.45 6.12
CA VAL A 62 33.86 -1.28 6.65
C VAL A 62 34.04 0.14 7.15
N GLU A 63 34.53 0.27 8.36
CA GLU A 63 34.92 1.55 8.94
C GLU A 63 36.41 1.79 8.66
N ARG A 64 36.76 2.99 8.21
CA ARG A 64 38.15 3.41 8.00
C ARG A 64 38.45 4.62 8.87
N ASP A 65 39.43 4.46 9.72
CA ASP A 65 39.94 5.55 10.54
C ASP A 65 40.58 6.65 9.66
N LEU A 66 40.27 7.88 9.97
CA LEU A 66 40.89 9.03 9.34
C LEU A 66 42.24 9.35 10.05
N ALA A 67 43.35 9.43 9.27
CA ALA A 67 44.68 9.68 9.82
C ALA A 67 44.78 10.99 10.61
N ASP A 68 43.98 12.01 10.20
CA ASP A 68 44.04 13.37 10.77
C ASP A 68 43.01 13.61 11.90
N ASN A 69 42.08 12.67 12.13
CA ASN A 69 41.02 12.84 13.16
C ASN A 69 40.51 11.51 13.69
N LYS A 70 40.96 11.14 14.87
CA LYS A 70 40.62 9.88 15.56
C LYS A 70 39.15 9.78 16.03
N ASP A 71 38.43 10.89 16.04
CA ASP A 71 37.00 10.94 16.42
C ASP A 71 36.06 10.77 15.22
N GLN A 72 36.60 10.58 14.02
CA GLN A 72 35.84 10.43 12.79
C GLN A 72 36.28 9.22 11.97
N VAL A 73 35.32 8.58 11.30
CA VAL A 73 35.54 7.44 10.41
C VAL A 73 34.80 7.62 9.09
N ASP A 74 35.42 7.16 8.01
CA ASP A 74 34.75 6.96 6.74
C ASP A 74 34.08 5.58 6.74
N VAL A 75 32.88 5.49 6.18
CA VAL A 75 32.12 4.25 6.08
C VAL A 75 32.03 3.81 4.62
N ASP A 76 32.64 2.69 4.28
CA ASP A 76 32.51 2.05 2.98
C ASP A 76 31.44 0.95 3.02
N VAL A 77 30.38 1.11 2.27
CA VAL A 77 29.28 0.15 2.10
C VAL A 77 29.53 -0.61 0.79
N MET A 78 30.02 -1.83 0.91
CA MET A 78 30.29 -2.72 -0.24
C MET A 78 29.11 -3.65 -0.44
N ILE A 79 28.50 -3.63 -1.64
CA ILE A 79 27.32 -4.41 -1.97
C ILE A 79 27.62 -5.25 -3.20
N ASP A 80 27.64 -6.57 -3.04
CA ASP A 80 27.64 -7.53 -4.13
C ASP A 80 26.23 -8.09 -4.30
N LYS A 81 25.54 -7.62 -5.31
CA LYS A 81 24.13 -7.99 -5.55
C LYS A 81 23.95 -9.44 -5.99
N LYS A 82 25.00 -10.07 -6.50
CA LYS A 82 24.91 -11.39 -7.16
C LYS A 82 23.87 -11.37 -8.31
N GLU A 83 23.43 -12.53 -8.76
CA GLU A 83 22.40 -12.67 -9.78
C GLU A 83 21.00 -12.69 -9.18
N LYS A 84 20.01 -12.29 -9.99
CA LYS A 84 18.61 -12.40 -9.57
C LYS A 84 18.18 -13.86 -9.52
N VAL A 85 17.64 -14.26 -8.38
CA VAL A 85 17.11 -15.61 -8.18
C VAL A 85 15.76 -15.76 -8.88
N LYS A 86 15.55 -16.90 -9.56
CA LYS A 86 14.30 -17.27 -10.26
C LYS A 86 13.77 -18.58 -9.71
N VAL A 87 12.50 -18.84 -9.93
CA VAL A 87 11.89 -20.12 -9.54
C VAL A 87 12.13 -21.14 -10.64
N HIS A 88 12.79 -22.26 -10.30
CA HIS A 88 12.97 -23.40 -11.18
C HIS A 88 11.69 -24.24 -11.24
N LYS A 89 11.22 -24.72 -10.09
CA LYS A 89 10.05 -25.59 -9.97
C LYS A 89 9.25 -25.24 -8.71
N ILE A 90 7.91 -25.37 -8.80
CA ILE A 90 7.00 -25.32 -7.66
C ILE A 90 6.34 -26.72 -7.55
N THR A 91 6.51 -27.35 -6.42
CA THR A 91 5.88 -28.63 -6.08
C THR A 91 4.85 -28.40 -4.98
N ILE A 92 3.63 -28.87 -5.19
CA ILE A 92 2.53 -28.75 -4.24
C ILE A 92 1.98 -30.15 -3.97
N ASP A 93 1.93 -30.51 -2.71
CA ASP A 93 1.42 -31.81 -2.26
C ASP A 93 0.21 -31.62 -1.34
N GLY A 94 -0.64 -32.64 -1.22
CA GLY A 94 -1.82 -32.63 -0.36
C GLY A 94 -3.05 -31.96 -0.96
N ASN A 95 -2.94 -31.38 -2.15
CA ASN A 95 -4.01 -30.68 -2.85
C ASN A 95 -4.86 -31.65 -3.68
N THR A 96 -5.92 -32.18 -3.09
CA THR A 96 -6.86 -33.12 -3.75
C THR A 96 -8.02 -32.40 -4.44
N VAL A 97 -8.50 -31.33 -3.86
CA VAL A 97 -9.64 -30.51 -4.33
C VAL A 97 -9.25 -29.59 -5.48
N LEU A 98 -8.08 -28.97 -5.37
CA LEU A 98 -7.56 -28.06 -6.39
C LEU A 98 -6.32 -28.64 -7.06
N SER A 99 -6.32 -28.73 -8.39
CA SER A 99 -5.16 -29.18 -9.12
C SER A 99 -3.99 -28.18 -9.03
N ASP A 100 -2.75 -28.67 -9.10
CA ASP A 100 -1.53 -27.86 -9.18
C ASP A 100 -1.64 -26.72 -10.18
N LYS A 101 -2.24 -27.01 -11.34
CA LYS A 101 -2.41 -25.98 -12.39
C LYS A 101 -3.29 -24.84 -11.94
N LYS A 102 -4.35 -25.11 -11.15
CA LYS A 102 -5.22 -24.06 -10.58
C LYS A 102 -4.48 -23.29 -9.52
N LEU A 103 -3.80 -23.97 -8.59
CA LEU A 103 -3.03 -23.32 -7.52
C LEU A 103 -1.89 -22.46 -8.07
N LYS A 104 -1.07 -22.98 -9.00
CA LYS A 104 -0.03 -22.20 -9.67
C LYS A 104 -0.57 -21.00 -10.46
N ARG A 105 -1.81 -21.04 -10.92
CA ARG A 105 -2.46 -19.90 -11.57
C ARG A 105 -2.87 -18.81 -10.58
N VAL A 106 -3.23 -19.20 -9.36
CA VAL A 106 -3.55 -18.30 -8.24
C VAL A 106 -2.30 -17.57 -7.77
N MET A 107 -1.16 -18.23 -7.79
CA MET A 107 0.16 -17.63 -7.52
C MET A 107 0.56 -16.67 -8.65
N LYS A 108 0.15 -15.41 -8.54
CA LYS A 108 0.36 -14.41 -9.61
C LYS A 108 1.77 -13.85 -9.65
N LYS A 109 2.46 -13.84 -8.53
CA LYS A 109 3.77 -13.19 -8.33
C LYS A 109 4.94 -14.17 -8.39
N THR A 110 4.73 -15.42 -8.00
CA THR A 110 5.74 -16.50 -7.97
C THR A 110 5.49 -17.48 -9.09
N ASN A 111 6.32 -17.47 -10.13
CA ASN A 111 6.10 -18.25 -11.34
C ASN A 111 7.37 -19.00 -11.78
N GLU A 112 7.19 -20.26 -12.22
CA GLU A 112 8.28 -21.11 -12.72
C GLU A 112 8.93 -20.53 -13.98
N LYS A 113 10.25 -20.62 -14.05
CA LYS A 113 11.08 -20.30 -15.21
C LYS A 113 10.76 -21.28 -16.36
N ASN A 114 10.86 -20.81 -17.60
CA ASN A 114 10.76 -21.62 -18.82
C ASN A 114 9.41 -22.26 -19.17
N LYS A 115 8.31 -21.87 -18.52
CA LYS A 115 6.97 -22.25 -18.98
C LYS A 115 6.39 -21.20 -19.93
N LEU A 116 5.90 -21.64 -21.09
CA LEU A 116 5.27 -20.75 -22.10
C LEU A 116 4.10 -19.95 -21.52
N VAL A 117 3.34 -20.57 -20.59
CA VAL A 117 2.21 -19.92 -19.90
C VAL A 117 2.66 -18.70 -19.08
N ASN A 118 3.93 -18.66 -18.68
CA ASN A 118 4.51 -17.60 -17.84
C ASN A 118 5.36 -16.59 -18.63
N LEU A 119 5.20 -16.52 -19.95
CA LEU A 119 6.04 -15.67 -20.81
C LEU A 119 6.06 -14.20 -20.39
N PHE A 120 4.90 -13.67 -19.94
CA PHE A 120 4.72 -12.29 -19.52
C PHE A 120 4.63 -12.11 -17.99
N ARG A 121 4.88 -13.17 -17.21
CA ARG A 121 4.84 -13.12 -15.74
C ARG A 121 6.22 -12.93 -15.13
N THR A 122 6.26 -12.34 -13.94
CA THR A 122 7.48 -12.21 -13.15
C THR A 122 8.00 -13.61 -12.76
N LYS A 123 9.26 -13.89 -13.06
CA LYS A 123 9.93 -15.17 -12.78
C LYS A 123 10.96 -15.05 -11.66
N LYS A 124 11.14 -13.85 -11.10
CA LYS A 124 12.02 -13.59 -9.96
C LYS A 124 11.37 -14.16 -8.71
N PHE A 125 12.18 -14.79 -7.88
CA PHE A 125 11.74 -15.14 -6.53
C PHE A 125 11.90 -13.93 -5.62
N ILE A 126 10.82 -13.50 -5.01
CA ILE A 126 10.76 -12.41 -4.02
C ILE A 126 9.95 -12.95 -2.85
N GLU A 127 10.57 -13.05 -1.68
CA GLU A 127 9.99 -13.73 -0.52
C GLU A 127 8.66 -13.11 -0.08
N GLU A 128 8.60 -11.78 0.04
CA GLU A 128 7.37 -11.06 0.35
C GLU A 128 6.22 -11.38 -0.64
N LYS A 129 6.53 -11.48 -1.93
CA LYS A 129 5.54 -11.82 -2.98
C LYS A 129 5.12 -13.29 -2.94
N TYR A 130 6.00 -14.14 -2.48
CA TYR A 130 5.69 -15.55 -2.25
C TYR A 130 4.75 -15.71 -1.05
N GLU A 131 4.97 -14.96 0.04
CA GLU A 131 4.03 -14.92 1.18
C GLU A 131 2.63 -14.46 0.74
N GLU A 132 2.54 -13.40 -0.08
CA GLU A 132 1.26 -12.97 -0.66
C GLU A 132 0.59 -14.10 -1.48
N ASP A 133 1.36 -14.82 -2.29
CA ASP A 133 0.83 -15.92 -3.12
C ASP A 133 0.38 -17.12 -2.28
N LYS A 134 1.05 -17.41 -1.14
CA LYS A 134 0.59 -18.41 -0.17
C LYS A 134 -0.78 -18.02 0.42
N GLN A 135 -0.95 -16.76 0.78
CA GLN A 135 -2.24 -16.29 1.26
C GLN A 135 -3.33 -16.41 0.19
N HIS A 136 -3.02 -16.06 -1.06
CA HIS A 136 -3.97 -16.26 -2.17
C HIS A 136 -4.40 -17.72 -2.36
N ILE A 137 -3.51 -18.68 -2.09
CA ILE A 137 -3.87 -20.11 -2.10
C ILE A 137 -4.89 -20.41 -1.01
N ILE A 138 -4.63 -19.99 0.23
CA ILE A 138 -5.55 -20.18 1.36
C ILE A 138 -6.89 -19.49 1.09
N ASP A 139 -6.88 -18.25 0.62
CA ASP A 139 -8.09 -17.51 0.25
C ASP A 139 -8.91 -18.30 -0.81
N LYS A 140 -8.22 -18.97 -1.74
CA LYS A 140 -8.90 -19.78 -2.75
C LYS A 140 -9.58 -21.03 -2.18
N TYR A 141 -9.01 -21.66 -1.18
CA TYR A 141 -9.66 -22.74 -0.44
C TYR A 141 -10.83 -22.22 0.39
N ASN A 142 -10.66 -21.09 1.05
CA ASN A 142 -11.71 -20.43 1.84
C ASN A 142 -12.92 -20.03 0.96
N GLU A 143 -12.70 -19.58 -0.28
CA GLU A 143 -13.77 -19.33 -1.25
C GLU A 143 -14.61 -20.59 -1.54
N LEU A 144 -14.01 -21.76 -1.43
CA LEU A 144 -14.64 -23.04 -1.72
C LEU A 144 -15.23 -23.73 -0.47
N GLY A 145 -15.11 -23.08 0.70
CA GLY A 145 -15.62 -23.56 1.97
C GLY A 145 -14.62 -24.37 2.80
N TYR A 146 -13.38 -24.49 2.36
CA TYR A 146 -12.33 -25.16 3.10
C TYR A 146 -11.68 -24.19 4.08
N ARG A 147 -12.39 -23.90 5.16
CA ARG A 147 -12.03 -22.92 6.19
C ARG A 147 -10.69 -23.22 6.87
N ASP A 148 -10.45 -24.50 7.14
CA ASP A 148 -9.29 -24.97 7.90
C ASP A 148 -8.07 -25.26 7.00
N ALA A 149 -8.16 -24.92 5.71
CA ALA A 149 -7.05 -25.09 4.79
C ALA A 149 -5.82 -24.33 5.23
N GLN A 150 -4.69 -25.01 5.28
CA GLN A 150 -3.42 -24.43 5.70
C GLN A 150 -2.23 -25.04 4.95
N ILE A 151 -1.15 -24.26 4.84
CA ILE A 151 0.13 -24.75 4.33
C ILE A 151 0.95 -25.20 5.55
N VAL A 152 1.09 -26.51 5.71
CA VAL A 152 1.74 -27.12 6.88
C VAL A 152 3.25 -27.30 6.70
N VAL A 153 3.71 -27.37 5.46
CA VAL A 153 5.12 -27.41 5.14
C VAL A 153 5.38 -26.42 4.01
N ASP A 154 6.41 -25.63 4.17
CA ASP A 154 6.87 -24.65 3.22
C ASP A 154 8.39 -24.64 3.22
N SER A 155 9.00 -24.90 2.09
CA SER A 155 10.44 -24.89 1.97
C SER A 155 10.93 -24.35 0.61
N ILE A 156 12.02 -23.61 0.68
CA ILE A 156 12.70 -23.05 -0.46
C ILE A 156 14.13 -23.58 -0.45
N SER A 157 14.50 -24.35 -1.46
CA SER A 157 15.82 -24.92 -1.57
C SER A 157 16.55 -24.41 -2.82
N PRO A 158 17.86 -24.11 -2.74
CA PRO A 158 18.65 -23.80 -3.92
C PRO A 158 18.66 -24.99 -4.89
N TYR A 159 18.35 -24.74 -6.17
CA TYR A 159 18.53 -25.71 -7.23
C TYR A 159 19.90 -25.50 -7.93
N ASP A 160 20.21 -24.24 -8.21
CA ASP A 160 21.51 -23.78 -8.69
C ASP A 160 21.78 -22.35 -8.16
N ASP A 161 22.91 -21.74 -8.56
CA ASP A 161 23.33 -20.40 -8.12
C ASP A 161 22.29 -19.28 -8.44
N ARG A 162 21.36 -19.55 -9.35
CA ARG A 162 20.41 -18.55 -9.90
C ARG A 162 18.96 -18.98 -9.76
N THR A 163 18.69 -20.19 -9.28
CA THR A 163 17.33 -20.70 -9.19
C THR A 163 17.07 -21.46 -7.89
N VAL A 164 15.79 -21.42 -7.47
CA VAL A 164 15.30 -22.13 -6.29
C VAL A 164 14.15 -23.04 -6.66
N ASP A 165 14.03 -24.15 -5.95
CA ASP A 165 12.85 -25.00 -5.91
C ASP A 165 12.00 -24.60 -4.70
N VAL A 166 10.70 -24.51 -4.93
CA VAL A 166 9.70 -24.22 -3.91
C VAL A 166 8.87 -25.48 -3.71
N TYR A 167 8.75 -25.92 -2.47
CA TYR A 167 7.90 -27.03 -2.07
C TYR A 167 6.92 -26.55 -1.01
N MET A 168 5.65 -26.91 -1.16
CA MET A 168 4.64 -26.69 -0.16
C MET A 168 3.73 -27.92 -0.02
N LYS A 169 3.31 -28.17 1.21
CA LYS A 169 2.31 -29.19 1.53
C LYS A 169 1.08 -28.53 2.13
N ILE A 170 -0.07 -28.82 1.55
CA ILE A 170 -1.36 -28.29 1.94
C ILE A 170 -2.15 -29.37 2.70
N GLU A 171 -2.74 -28.96 3.79
CA GLU A 171 -3.82 -29.69 4.45
C GLU A 171 -5.12 -28.93 4.17
N GLU A 172 -6.02 -29.54 3.39
CA GLU A 172 -7.21 -28.87 2.86
C GLU A 172 -8.30 -28.73 3.93
N GLY A 173 -8.35 -29.66 4.91
CA GLY A 173 -9.41 -29.72 5.90
C GLY A 173 -10.75 -30.15 5.31
N ASP A 174 -11.82 -29.95 6.06
CA ASP A 174 -13.19 -30.28 5.66
C ASP A 174 -13.88 -29.08 4.99
N LYS A 175 -14.88 -29.37 4.17
CA LYS A 175 -15.71 -28.37 3.53
C LYS A 175 -16.89 -28.01 4.40
N TYR A 176 -17.08 -26.72 4.66
CA TYR A 176 -18.16 -26.22 5.52
C TYR A 176 -19.24 -25.47 4.74
N TYR A 177 -20.44 -25.49 5.30
CA TYR A 177 -21.65 -24.87 4.79
C TYR A 177 -22.25 -23.94 5.85
N LEU A 178 -22.90 -22.88 5.42
CA LEU A 178 -23.58 -21.96 6.30
C LEU A 178 -24.94 -22.52 6.71
N ARG A 179 -25.17 -22.70 8.02
CA ARG A 179 -26.43 -23.19 8.54
C ARG A 179 -27.37 -22.08 8.97
N ASN A 180 -26.91 -21.17 9.80
CA ASN A 180 -27.68 -20.02 10.25
C ASN A 180 -26.78 -18.77 10.32
N VAL A 181 -27.42 -17.58 10.14
CA VAL A 181 -26.82 -16.29 10.42
C VAL A 181 -27.77 -15.54 11.34
N THR A 182 -27.27 -15.14 12.49
CA THR A 182 -27.99 -14.31 13.46
C THR A 182 -27.29 -12.97 13.63
N TRP A 183 -28.05 -11.92 13.85
CA TRP A 183 -27.54 -10.58 14.05
C TRP A 183 -27.84 -10.10 15.46
N VAL A 184 -26.85 -9.56 16.15
CA VAL A 184 -26.96 -9.09 17.53
C VAL A 184 -26.40 -7.66 17.61
N GLY A 185 -27.16 -6.77 18.25
CA GLY A 185 -26.76 -5.38 18.44
C GLY A 185 -27.14 -4.42 17.31
N ASN A 186 -27.79 -4.92 16.26
CA ASN A 186 -28.26 -4.11 15.13
C ASN A 186 -29.59 -3.44 15.47
N THR A 187 -29.59 -2.12 15.65
CA THR A 187 -30.80 -1.30 15.91
C THR A 187 -31.15 -0.40 14.73
N ILE A 188 -30.17 -0.04 13.92
CA ILE A 188 -30.29 0.90 12.78
C ILE A 188 -30.84 0.20 11.53
N TYR A 189 -30.37 -1.04 11.29
CA TYR A 189 -30.80 -1.85 10.14
C TYR A 189 -31.41 -3.16 10.61
N ALA A 190 -32.55 -3.53 10.03
CA ALA A 190 -33.21 -4.79 10.35
C ALA A 190 -32.37 -6.00 9.91
N SER A 191 -32.44 -7.10 10.66
CA SER A 191 -31.69 -8.33 10.37
C SER A 191 -31.98 -8.88 8.98
N ASP A 192 -33.23 -8.80 8.50
CA ASP A 192 -33.59 -9.26 7.16
C ASP A 192 -32.86 -8.47 6.07
N TRP A 193 -32.80 -7.13 6.23
CA TRP A 193 -32.06 -6.29 5.31
C TRP A 193 -30.56 -6.59 5.32
N LEU A 194 -29.97 -6.80 6.52
CA LEU A 194 -28.56 -7.17 6.66
C LEU A 194 -28.26 -8.52 5.99
N ASN A 195 -29.17 -9.50 6.11
CA ASN A 195 -29.06 -10.78 5.41
C ASN A 195 -29.07 -10.61 3.88
N GLU A 196 -29.91 -9.72 3.35
CA GLU A 196 -29.93 -9.42 1.93
C GLU A 196 -28.59 -8.79 1.46
N GLN A 197 -28.02 -7.89 2.26
CA GLN A 197 -26.73 -7.28 1.94
C GLN A 197 -25.55 -8.25 2.08
N LEU A 198 -25.62 -9.19 3.00
CA LEU A 198 -24.58 -10.21 3.19
C LEU A 198 -24.48 -11.15 1.96
N ARG A 199 -25.57 -11.37 1.24
CA ARG A 199 -25.66 -12.23 0.03
C ARG A 199 -25.19 -13.67 0.27
N MET A 200 -25.29 -14.15 1.48
CA MET A 200 -25.04 -15.53 1.88
C MET A 200 -26.30 -16.10 2.52
N LYS A 201 -26.67 -17.30 2.11
CA LYS A 201 -27.91 -17.96 2.54
C LYS A 201 -27.60 -19.28 3.24
N LYS A 202 -28.58 -19.74 4.04
CA LYS A 202 -28.55 -21.08 4.62
C LYS A 202 -28.36 -22.14 3.53
N GLY A 203 -27.37 -23.02 3.72
CA GLY A 203 -26.99 -24.08 2.79
C GLY A 203 -25.93 -23.67 1.77
N ASP A 204 -25.56 -22.40 1.69
CA ASP A 204 -24.44 -21.95 0.87
C ASP A 204 -23.13 -22.47 1.44
N VAL A 205 -22.14 -22.58 0.56
CA VAL A 205 -20.77 -22.87 0.98
C VAL A 205 -20.28 -21.73 1.88
N TYR A 206 -19.63 -22.08 2.99
CA TYR A 206 -19.06 -21.10 3.90
C TYR A 206 -17.87 -20.39 3.26
N ASN A 207 -18.16 -19.28 2.59
CA ASN A 207 -17.19 -18.50 1.84
C ASN A 207 -16.71 -17.29 2.66
N GLN A 208 -15.61 -17.45 3.40
CA GLN A 208 -15.05 -16.40 4.24
C GLN A 208 -14.62 -15.18 3.44
N LYS A 209 -14.15 -15.36 2.22
CA LYS A 209 -13.74 -14.24 1.37
C LYS A 209 -14.96 -13.39 0.99
N LEU A 210 -16.01 -14.01 0.49
CA LEU A 210 -17.27 -13.32 0.18
C LEU A 210 -17.81 -12.60 1.41
N MET A 211 -17.79 -13.25 2.58
CA MET A 211 -18.21 -12.64 3.83
C MET A 211 -17.42 -11.35 4.10
N THR A 212 -16.10 -11.40 4.05
CA THR A 212 -15.24 -10.24 4.28
C THR A 212 -15.51 -9.13 3.26
N GLU A 213 -15.65 -9.47 1.98
CA GLU A 213 -15.98 -8.50 0.93
C GLU A 213 -17.33 -7.83 1.22
N ARG A 214 -18.36 -8.59 1.58
CA ARG A 214 -19.71 -8.07 1.89
C ARG A 214 -19.78 -7.28 3.20
N LEU A 215 -18.88 -7.55 4.16
CA LEU A 215 -18.84 -6.81 5.42
C LEU A 215 -18.06 -5.50 5.29
N THR A 216 -16.92 -5.50 4.56
CA THR A 216 -15.97 -4.37 4.57
C THR A 216 -15.34 -4.01 3.22
N GLY A 217 -15.23 -4.95 2.27
CA GLY A 217 -14.40 -4.80 1.07
C GLY A 217 -15.10 -4.13 -0.11
N ASP A 218 -16.38 -4.42 -0.33
CA ASP A 218 -17.14 -3.91 -1.47
C ASP A 218 -17.54 -2.44 -1.28
N GLU A 219 -17.82 -1.73 -2.39
CA GLU A 219 -18.40 -0.38 -2.33
C GLU A 219 -19.75 -0.37 -1.59
N ASP A 220 -20.55 -1.42 -1.79
CA ASP A 220 -21.83 -1.63 -1.11
C ASP A 220 -21.70 -2.60 0.08
N ALA A 221 -20.56 -2.65 0.75
CA ALA A 221 -20.35 -3.41 1.96
C ALA A 221 -21.21 -2.88 3.13
N ILE A 222 -21.63 -3.78 4.01
CA ILE A 222 -22.49 -3.45 5.17
C ILE A 222 -21.88 -2.31 6.00
N GLY A 223 -20.57 -2.35 6.28
CA GLY A 223 -19.89 -1.31 7.03
C GLY A 223 -20.02 0.08 6.39
N ASN A 224 -20.05 0.19 5.06
CA ASN A 224 -20.15 1.48 4.38
C ASN A 224 -21.51 2.13 4.59
N TYR A 225 -22.60 1.36 4.75
CA TYR A 225 -23.91 1.91 5.08
C TYR A 225 -23.92 2.56 6.48
N TYR A 226 -23.19 1.99 7.43
CA TYR A 226 -23.01 2.60 8.75
C TYR A 226 -22.12 3.83 8.69
N TYR A 227 -20.96 3.74 8.03
CA TYR A 227 -20.05 4.88 7.89
C TYR A 227 -20.67 6.06 7.14
N ASN A 228 -21.53 5.81 6.16
CA ASN A 228 -22.21 6.87 5.40
C ASN A 228 -23.30 7.58 6.21
N LYS A 229 -23.74 6.98 7.32
CA LYS A 229 -24.66 7.60 8.29
C LYS A 229 -23.95 8.15 9.54
N GLY A 230 -22.63 8.29 9.52
CA GLY A 230 -21.87 8.86 10.62
C GLY A 230 -21.49 7.90 11.76
N TYR A 231 -21.76 6.60 11.62
CA TYR A 231 -21.41 5.62 12.65
C TYR A 231 -19.94 5.22 12.54
N VAL A 232 -19.04 6.14 12.86
CA VAL A 232 -17.57 5.94 12.73
C VAL A 232 -17.05 4.94 13.74
N PHE A 233 -17.72 4.81 14.88
CA PHE A 233 -17.37 3.87 15.95
C PHE A 233 -18.00 2.49 15.77
N TYR A 234 -18.64 2.27 14.62
CA TYR A 234 -19.20 0.99 14.24
C TYR A 234 -18.12 -0.09 14.19
N ASN A 235 -18.46 -1.24 14.78
CA ASN A 235 -17.68 -2.45 14.68
C ASN A 235 -18.60 -3.64 14.44
N LEU A 236 -18.16 -4.59 13.60
CA LEU A 236 -18.85 -5.83 13.35
C LEU A 236 -17.88 -6.97 13.49
N ASP A 237 -18.22 -7.94 14.34
CA ASP A 237 -17.43 -9.14 14.61
C ASP A 237 -18.25 -10.38 14.24
N PRO A 238 -17.92 -11.09 13.15
CA PRO A 238 -18.54 -12.36 12.80
C PRO A 238 -17.96 -13.48 13.68
N VAL A 239 -18.81 -14.09 14.51
CA VAL A 239 -18.42 -15.14 15.43
C VAL A 239 -19.06 -16.47 15.01
N GLU A 240 -18.26 -17.50 14.89
CA GLU A 240 -18.73 -18.87 14.73
C GLU A 240 -19.16 -19.41 16.09
N VAL A 241 -20.47 -19.47 16.32
CA VAL A 241 -21.02 -19.85 17.64
C VAL A 241 -21.24 -21.35 17.79
N ASN A 242 -21.39 -22.05 16.68
CA ASN A 242 -21.58 -23.50 16.70
C ASN A 242 -21.11 -24.13 15.39
N ILE A 243 -20.52 -25.32 15.49
CA ILE A 243 -20.11 -26.15 14.37
C ILE A 243 -20.68 -27.53 14.62
N ASP A 244 -21.54 -28.00 13.72
CA ASP A 244 -22.22 -29.29 13.79
C ASP A 244 -21.94 -30.06 12.50
N GLY A 245 -20.99 -31.00 12.56
CA GLY A 245 -20.46 -31.69 11.40
C GLY A 245 -19.80 -30.72 10.42
N ASP A 246 -20.37 -30.55 9.24
CA ASP A 246 -19.94 -29.67 8.17
C ASP A 246 -20.68 -28.33 8.15
N SER A 247 -21.47 -28.01 9.15
CA SER A 247 -22.39 -26.88 9.17
C SER A 247 -22.02 -25.88 10.25
N ILE A 248 -21.94 -24.59 9.88
CA ILE A 248 -21.54 -23.48 10.74
C ILE A 248 -22.70 -22.54 11.01
N ASP A 249 -22.90 -22.18 12.28
CA ASP A 249 -23.76 -21.07 12.69
C ASP A 249 -22.92 -19.84 12.98
N LEU A 250 -23.29 -18.73 12.34
CA LEU A 250 -22.67 -17.43 12.52
C LEU A 250 -23.54 -16.51 13.38
N GLU A 251 -22.90 -15.82 14.29
CA GLU A 251 -23.47 -14.69 15.00
C GLU A 251 -22.71 -13.40 14.64
N MET A 252 -23.39 -12.52 13.96
CA MET A 252 -22.87 -11.20 13.54
C MET A 252 -23.08 -10.22 14.68
N ARG A 253 -22.03 -9.95 15.45
CA ARG A 253 -22.07 -9.03 16.59
C ARG A 253 -21.77 -7.62 16.14
N ILE A 254 -22.76 -6.74 16.22
CA ILE A 254 -22.65 -5.35 15.84
C ILE A 254 -22.60 -4.47 17.09
N GLN A 255 -21.62 -3.58 17.10
CA GLN A 255 -21.57 -2.43 18.00
C GLN A 255 -21.70 -1.17 17.13
N GLU A 256 -22.89 -0.58 17.12
CA GLU A 256 -23.18 0.55 16.23
C GLU A 256 -22.48 1.83 16.69
N GLY A 257 -22.38 2.04 18.01
CA GLY A 257 -21.83 3.25 18.59
C GLY A 257 -22.67 4.50 18.31
N PRO A 258 -22.23 5.67 18.77
CA PRO A 258 -22.87 6.95 18.46
C PRO A 258 -22.51 7.44 17.05
N GLN A 259 -23.37 8.25 16.47
CA GLN A 259 -23.02 9.01 15.26
C GLN A 259 -21.98 10.08 15.60
N ALA A 260 -21.04 10.31 14.68
CA ALA A 260 -20.02 11.34 14.79
C ALA A 260 -20.23 12.45 13.76
N SER A 261 -20.11 13.70 14.22
CA SER A 261 -20.04 14.87 13.35
C SER A 261 -18.60 15.29 13.10
N ILE A 262 -18.36 15.93 11.97
CA ILE A 262 -17.04 16.46 11.62
C ILE A 262 -16.77 17.70 12.46
N SER A 263 -15.73 17.68 13.30
CA SER A 263 -15.32 18.81 14.13
C SER A 263 -14.42 19.77 13.33
N LYS A 264 -13.35 19.26 12.74
CA LYS A 264 -12.37 20.07 12.02
C LYS A 264 -11.96 19.40 10.72
N VAL A 265 -11.73 20.24 9.71
CA VAL A 265 -11.15 19.83 8.43
C VAL A 265 -9.90 20.67 8.18
N ARG A 266 -8.73 20.04 8.19
CA ARG A 266 -7.44 20.68 7.93
C ARG A 266 -6.91 20.24 6.58
N ILE A 267 -6.23 21.15 5.90
CA ILE A 267 -5.60 20.93 4.61
C ILE A 267 -4.12 21.27 4.76
N ASN A 268 -3.25 20.33 4.42
CA ASN A 268 -1.81 20.47 4.50
C ASN A 268 -1.17 20.14 3.16
N GLY A 269 -0.05 20.80 2.80
CA GLY A 269 0.72 20.50 1.59
C GLY A 269 0.18 21.14 0.31
N ASN A 270 -0.72 22.12 0.43
CA ASN A 270 -1.25 22.91 -0.69
C ASN A 270 -0.36 24.11 -1.03
N ASP A 271 0.95 23.94 -1.00
CA ASP A 271 1.97 25.01 -1.10
C ASP A 271 1.86 25.89 -2.34
N ARG A 272 1.29 25.37 -3.44
CA ARG A 272 1.19 26.06 -4.74
C ARG A 272 -0.23 26.56 -5.04
N LEU A 273 -1.22 26.18 -4.22
CA LEU A 273 -2.63 26.49 -4.44
C LEU A 273 -3.22 27.10 -3.17
N TYR A 274 -4.09 28.09 -3.31
CA TYR A 274 -4.78 28.64 -2.14
C TYR A 274 -5.69 27.60 -1.50
N GLU A 275 -5.76 27.61 -0.19
CA GLU A 275 -6.56 26.66 0.59
C GLU A 275 -8.04 26.69 0.22
N ASN A 276 -8.61 27.87 -0.03
CA ASN A 276 -10.01 28.02 -0.41
C ASN A 276 -10.37 27.27 -1.69
N VAL A 277 -9.42 27.11 -2.62
CA VAL A 277 -9.64 26.37 -3.88
C VAL A 277 -9.78 24.88 -3.61
N VAL A 278 -8.98 24.31 -2.70
CA VAL A 278 -9.12 22.91 -2.28
C VAL A 278 -10.39 22.75 -1.43
N ARG A 279 -10.61 23.66 -0.49
CA ARG A 279 -11.70 23.58 0.46
C ARG A 279 -13.09 23.59 -0.21
N ARG A 280 -13.26 24.33 -1.29
CA ARG A 280 -14.54 24.35 -2.03
C ARG A 280 -14.90 23.01 -2.69
N GLU A 281 -13.90 22.17 -2.99
CA GLU A 281 -14.10 20.85 -3.59
C GLU A 281 -14.42 19.78 -2.53
N LEU A 282 -14.22 20.08 -1.24
CA LEU A 282 -14.52 19.15 -0.17
C LEU A 282 -16.03 19.03 0.06
N ARG A 283 -16.50 17.80 0.12
CA ARG A 283 -17.87 17.43 0.49
C ARG A 283 -18.03 17.19 1.98
N THR A 284 -16.92 17.18 2.70
CA THR A 284 -16.87 17.03 4.16
C THR A 284 -16.65 18.39 4.80
N LYS A 285 -17.63 18.87 5.56
CA LYS A 285 -17.59 20.20 6.20
C LYS A 285 -17.72 20.07 7.70
N PRO A 286 -17.10 20.95 8.50
CA PRO A 286 -17.34 21.01 9.93
C PRO A 286 -18.83 21.19 10.24
N GLY A 287 -19.34 20.38 11.18
CA GLY A 287 -20.75 20.35 11.57
C GLY A 287 -21.59 19.30 10.84
N ASP A 288 -21.18 18.80 9.68
CA ASP A 288 -21.86 17.72 8.98
C ASP A 288 -21.65 16.38 9.70
N LEU A 289 -22.56 15.44 9.53
CA LEU A 289 -22.31 14.04 9.90
C LEU A 289 -21.19 13.48 9.04
N PHE A 290 -20.35 12.65 9.63
CA PHE A 290 -19.34 11.93 8.86
C PHE A 290 -19.98 11.03 7.81
N SER A 291 -19.40 11.00 6.62
CA SER A 291 -19.80 10.10 5.54
C SER A 291 -18.56 9.66 4.77
N LYS A 292 -18.36 8.35 4.68
CA LYS A 292 -17.27 7.77 3.90
C LYS A 292 -17.40 8.10 2.41
N GLU A 293 -18.63 8.05 1.88
CA GLU A 293 -18.92 8.43 0.49
C GLU A 293 -18.55 9.89 0.19
N ALA A 294 -18.88 10.81 1.13
CA ALA A 294 -18.50 12.22 1.01
C ALA A 294 -16.99 12.42 1.06
N LEU A 295 -16.28 11.63 1.89
CA LEU A 295 -14.83 11.64 1.97
C LEU A 295 -14.19 11.15 0.66
N GLU A 296 -14.64 10.01 0.14
CA GLU A 296 -14.16 9.44 -1.13
C GLU A 296 -14.48 10.35 -2.32
N ARG A 297 -15.63 11.00 -2.31
CA ARG A 297 -15.97 11.99 -3.33
C ARG A 297 -15.01 13.18 -3.26
N SER A 298 -14.74 13.70 -2.08
CA SER A 298 -13.75 14.78 -1.88
C SER A 298 -12.37 14.38 -2.39
N TYR A 299 -11.94 13.14 -2.12
CA TYR A 299 -10.68 12.60 -2.66
C TYR A 299 -10.66 12.64 -4.20
N ARG A 300 -11.73 12.16 -4.86
CA ARG A 300 -11.82 12.16 -6.32
C ARG A 300 -11.79 13.58 -6.90
N GLU A 301 -12.52 14.51 -6.28
CA GLU A 301 -12.54 15.93 -6.72
C GLU A 301 -11.13 16.55 -6.62
N ILE A 302 -10.42 16.36 -5.49
CA ILE A 302 -9.04 16.85 -5.32
C ILE A 302 -8.10 16.21 -6.36
N ALA A 303 -8.19 14.88 -6.57
CA ALA A 303 -7.34 14.17 -7.52
C ALA A 303 -7.56 14.67 -8.95
N GLN A 304 -8.81 14.99 -9.34
CA GLN A 304 -9.18 15.50 -10.67
C GLN A 304 -8.69 16.94 -10.91
N MET A 305 -8.43 17.71 -9.87
CA MET A 305 -7.88 19.08 -10.04
C MET A 305 -6.53 19.10 -10.78
N GLY A 306 -5.77 18.00 -10.73
CA GLY A 306 -4.48 17.87 -11.41
C GLY A 306 -3.34 18.67 -10.78
N HIS A 307 -3.56 19.34 -9.65
CA HIS A 307 -2.56 20.15 -8.94
C HIS A 307 -1.80 19.35 -7.87
N PHE A 308 -2.24 18.14 -7.56
CA PHE A 308 -1.67 17.27 -6.54
C PHE A 308 -1.25 15.93 -7.11
N ASN A 309 -0.30 15.26 -6.45
CA ASN A 309 0.07 13.89 -6.76
C ASN A 309 -1.01 12.94 -6.23
N PRO A 310 -1.78 12.25 -7.10
CA PRO A 310 -2.89 11.40 -6.66
C PRO A 310 -2.48 10.26 -5.70
N GLU A 311 -1.24 9.76 -5.84
CA GLU A 311 -0.72 8.68 -4.99
C GLU A 311 -0.49 9.13 -3.54
N ASN A 312 -0.33 10.44 -3.33
CA ASN A 312 -0.01 11.03 -2.04
C ASN A 312 -1.15 11.90 -1.45
N ILE A 313 -2.36 11.77 -2.00
CA ILE A 313 -3.56 12.36 -1.39
C ILE A 313 -4.04 11.38 -0.31
N GLN A 314 -3.82 11.70 0.95
CA GLN A 314 -4.19 10.84 2.07
C GLN A 314 -5.08 11.60 3.06
N PRO A 315 -6.40 11.30 3.11
CA PRO A 315 -7.25 11.77 4.18
C PRO A 315 -6.94 10.97 5.45
N ASP A 316 -6.48 11.67 6.48
CA ASP A 316 -6.30 11.11 7.82
C ASP A 316 -7.55 11.45 8.65
N VAL A 317 -8.30 10.42 8.99
CA VAL A 317 -9.55 10.50 9.74
C VAL A 317 -9.27 10.14 11.20
N GLN A 318 -9.48 11.07 12.10
CA GLN A 318 -9.20 10.93 13.53
C GLN A 318 -10.49 10.97 14.34
N PRO A 319 -11.08 9.82 14.70
CA PRO A 319 -12.26 9.75 15.53
C PRO A 319 -11.95 10.11 16.98
N ASP A 320 -12.82 10.92 17.59
CA ASP A 320 -12.82 11.23 19.02
C ASP A 320 -14.07 10.65 19.70
N PRO A 321 -13.95 9.47 20.33
CA PRO A 321 -15.08 8.82 20.97
C PRO A 321 -15.59 9.58 22.19
N THR A 322 -14.78 10.43 22.82
CA THR A 322 -15.15 11.20 23.99
C THR A 322 -16.16 12.28 23.64
N ASN A 323 -15.95 12.96 22.51
CA ASN A 323 -16.80 14.06 22.06
C ASN A 323 -17.81 13.64 20.97
N GLY A 324 -17.74 12.40 20.48
CA GLY A 324 -18.58 11.94 19.37
C GLY A 324 -18.30 12.71 18.07
N THR A 325 -17.03 13.05 17.82
CA THR A 325 -16.63 13.87 16.67
C THR A 325 -15.50 13.22 15.88
N VAL A 326 -15.25 13.76 14.69
CA VAL A 326 -14.16 13.32 13.80
C VAL A 326 -13.41 14.55 13.29
N ASP A 327 -12.09 14.55 13.43
CA ASP A 327 -11.21 15.48 12.73
C ASP A 327 -10.72 14.83 11.42
N ILE A 328 -10.71 15.59 10.33
CA ILE A 328 -10.21 15.14 9.02
C ILE A 328 -9.03 15.99 8.62
N ASN A 329 -7.86 15.36 8.40
CA ASN A 329 -6.67 16.03 7.93
C ASN A 329 -6.36 15.57 6.50
N TRP A 330 -6.45 16.46 5.53
CA TRP A 330 -6.05 16.21 4.16
C TRP A 330 -4.56 16.50 4.01
N ASN A 331 -3.76 15.44 3.84
CA ASN A 331 -2.34 15.57 3.55
C ASN A 331 -2.16 15.46 2.04
N LEU A 332 -1.73 16.56 1.43
CA LEU A 332 -1.60 16.72 -0.01
C LEU A 332 -0.12 16.90 -0.36
N GLU A 333 0.25 16.54 -1.56
CA GLU A 333 1.55 16.85 -2.13
C GLU A 333 1.35 17.61 -3.43
N SER A 334 1.78 18.88 -3.45
CA SER A 334 1.65 19.74 -4.62
C SER A 334 2.51 19.23 -5.77
N LYS A 335 1.91 19.07 -6.95
CA LYS A 335 2.60 18.65 -8.18
C LYS A 335 2.95 19.83 -9.04
N ALA A 336 4.19 19.86 -9.55
CA ALA A 336 4.59 20.82 -10.57
C ALA A 336 4.05 20.38 -11.94
N ASN A 337 3.12 21.14 -12.49
CA ASN A 337 2.50 20.88 -13.80
C ASN A 337 2.94 21.89 -14.87
N ASP A 338 4.01 22.65 -14.57
CA ASP A 338 4.57 23.59 -15.52
C ASP A 338 5.27 22.82 -16.65
N GLN A 339 5.03 23.18 -17.88
CA GLN A 339 5.55 22.49 -19.06
C GLN A 339 6.36 23.43 -19.93
N VAL A 340 7.49 22.95 -20.39
CA VAL A 340 8.31 23.58 -21.42
C VAL A 340 8.33 22.66 -22.61
N GLU A 341 7.75 23.10 -23.73
CA GLU A 341 7.74 22.34 -24.99
C GLU A 341 8.67 23.04 -25.98
N PHE A 342 9.60 22.30 -26.51
CA PHE A 342 10.41 22.70 -27.64
C PHE A 342 10.08 21.82 -28.83
N SER A 343 9.66 22.43 -29.94
CA SER A 343 9.45 21.72 -31.20
C SER A 343 10.23 22.39 -32.32
N ALA A 344 10.89 21.59 -33.13
CA ALA A 344 11.58 22.01 -34.33
C ALA A 344 11.03 21.24 -35.53
N GLY A 345 10.67 21.91 -36.58
CA GLY A 345 10.15 21.34 -37.81
C GLY A 345 10.88 21.91 -39.03
N TRP A 346 10.95 21.12 -40.10
CA TRP A 346 11.46 21.54 -41.40
C TRP A 346 10.28 21.73 -42.36
N GLY A 347 10.11 22.92 -42.87
CA GLY A 347 9.05 23.23 -43.83
C GLY A 347 9.60 23.81 -45.14
N GLN A 348 8.75 24.08 -46.11
CA GLN A 348 9.14 24.69 -47.40
C GLN A 348 9.83 26.04 -47.26
N THR A 349 9.60 26.76 -46.18
CA THR A 349 10.20 28.07 -45.85
C THR A 349 11.45 28.00 -44.97
N GLY A 350 11.92 26.78 -44.64
CA GLY A 350 13.11 26.60 -43.80
C GLY A 350 12.83 25.90 -42.46
N VAL A 351 13.73 26.09 -41.50
CA VAL A 351 13.60 25.53 -40.14
C VAL A 351 12.68 26.41 -39.33
N ILE A 352 11.66 25.84 -38.72
CA ILE A 352 10.72 26.50 -37.83
C ILE A 352 10.93 25.93 -36.43
N GLY A 353 11.31 26.79 -35.48
CA GLY A 353 11.39 26.43 -34.04
C GLY A 353 10.20 27.04 -33.28
N LYS A 354 9.57 26.27 -32.41
CA LYS A 354 8.53 26.73 -31.48
C LYS A 354 8.96 26.42 -30.06
N LEU A 355 8.98 27.43 -29.21
CA LEU A 355 9.11 27.30 -27.76
C LEU A 355 7.77 27.66 -27.13
N SER A 356 7.20 26.73 -26.37
CA SER A 356 5.96 26.93 -25.63
C SER A 356 6.25 26.76 -24.13
N LEU A 357 5.86 27.74 -23.35
CA LEU A 357 5.91 27.71 -21.90
C LEU A 357 4.48 27.71 -21.38
N LYS A 358 4.10 26.66 -20.67
CA LYS A 358 2.79 26.56 -20.03
C LYS A 358 2.97 26.55 -18.53
N PHE A 359 2.49 27.59 -17.88
CA PHE A 359 2.43 27.68 -16.43
C PHE A 359 1.01 27.35 -15.95
N THR A 360 0.89 26.36 -15.09
CA THR A 360 -0.36 26.03 -14.42
C THR A 360 -0.41 26.74 -13.07
N ASN A 361 -1.55 27.34 -12.75
CA ASN A 361 -1.75 28.06 -11.49
C ASN A 361 -0.94 29.39 -11.39
N PHE A 362 -0.74 30.08 -12.51
CA PHE A 362 -0.07 31.38 -12.53
C PHE A 362 -1.03 32.51 -12.16
N SER A 363 -0.65 33.39 -11.23
CA SER A 363 -1.43 34.56 -10.83
C SER A 363 -0.66 35.87 -11.07
N MET A 364 -1.10 36.67 -12.02
CA MET A 364 -0.52 38.01 -12.24
C MET A 364 -0.77 38.97 -11.06
N ALA A 365 -1.92 38.82 -10.37
CA ALA A 365 -2.24 39.64 -9.21
C ALA A 365 -1.24 39.43 -8.07
N ASN A 366 -0.77 38.20 -7.90
CA ASN A 366 0.18 37.83 -6.84
C ASN A 366 1.66 38.05 -7.22
N LEU A 367 1.94 38.36 -8.49
CA LEU A 367 3.32 38.63 -8.93
C LEU A 367 3.92 39.84 -8.22
N PHE A 368 3.09 40.83 -7.86
CA PHE A 368 3.49 42.08 -7.24
C PHE A 368 3.16 42.17 -5.74
N HIS A 369 2.43 41.19 -5.19
CA HIS A 369 2.07 41.14 -3.78
C HIS A 369 2.85 40.02 -3.08
N LYS A 370 3.79 40.37 -2.21
CA LYS A 370 4.48 39.42 -1.33
C LYS A 370 3.50 38.96 -0.25
N SER A 371 2.91 37.78 -0.43
CA SER A 371 2.24 37.05 0.64
C SER A 371 3.27 36.24 1.44
N ASP A 372 2.92 35.81 2.66
CA ASP A 372 3.78 34.98 3.52
C ASP A 372 4.23 33.67 2.84
N ASN A 373 3.52 33.23 1.80
CA ASN A 373 3.80 32.02 1.02
C ASN A 373 4.40 32.30 -0.37
N TYR A 374 4.96 33.50 -0.59
CA TYR A 374 5.57 33.87 -1.85
C TYR A 374 6.84 33.06 -2.12
N ARG A 375 6.81 32.18 -3.12
CA ARG A 375 7.96 31.40 -3.58
C ARG A 375 8.52 31.90 -4.90
N GLY A 376 8.98 33.15 -4.92
CA GLY A 376 9.68 33.72 -6.06
C GLY A 376 8.83 33.87 -7.33
N PHE A 377 9.31 33.33 -8.45
CA PHE A 377 8.72 33.53 -9.80
C PHE A 377 7.37 32.82 -10.03
N LEU A 378 6.97 31.91 -9.15
CA LEU A 378 5.72 31.15 -9.25
C LEU A 378 4.87 31.39 -8.00
N PRO A 379 4.15 32.51 -7.95
CA PRO A 379 3.28 32.80 -6.83
C PRO A 379 2.11 31.83 -6.75
N GLN A 380 1.63 31.61 -5.55
CA GLN A 380 0.44 30.80 -5.28
C GLN A 380 -0.77 31.41 -6.00
N GLY A 381 -1.59 30.59 -6.63
CA GLY A 381 -2.73 31.03 -7.42
C GLY A 381 -4.01 30.26 -7.11
N ASP A 382 -5.08 30.61 -7.84
CA ASP A 382 -6.43 30.08 -7.71
C ASP A 382 -6.71 28.91 -8.67
N GLY A 383 -5.69 28.23 -9.18
CA GLY A 383 -5.83 27.10 -10.09
C GLY A 383 -6.04 27.50 -11.57
N GLN A 384 -5.67 28.73 -11.97
CA GLN A 384 -5.73 29.19 -13.36
C GLN A 384 -4.65 28.50 -14.21
N THR A 385 -4.94 28.39 -15.50
CA THR A 385 -4.03 27.85 -16.52
C THR A 385 -3.70 28.93 -17.53
#